data_b55e415f661048c23c8faf00234d4a0f
#
_entry.id   b55e415f661048c23c8faf00234d4a0f
#
_cell.length_a   1.000
_cell.length_b   1.000
_cell.length_c   1.000
_cell.angle_alpha   90.00
_cell.angle_beta   90.00
_cell.angle_gamma   90.00
#
_symmetry.space_group_name_H-M   'P 1'
#
loop_
_entity.id
_entity.type
_entity.pdbx_description
1 polymer ?
#
loop_
_entity_poly.entity_id
_entity_poly.type
_entity_poly.pdbx_seq_one_letter_code
_entity_poly.pdbx_strand_id
1 'polypeptide(L)'
;FSPDGKKVILIKSLPYHESIQKNPDDLPLATGRRITDLNYRHWDHYVESVAHPFVADVTENGVDDGKDIIEGEPFECPMAPFGGVEQLAWSPDSKTIAYTCRKKTGVNYAISTDSDIYLYDVASGSTKNLCKPEGYKDPEINATKTMKTQAVNHQQGDMNMGYDTNPQFSP
;
A
#
# COMPACT_ATOMS: atom_id res chain seq x y z
N PHE A 1 5.60 17.35 5.20
CA PHE A 1 7.02 17.75 5.09
C PHE A 1 7.87 16.95 6.05
N SER A 2 9.16 16.74 5.71
CA SER A 2 10.16 16.22 6.64
C SER A 2 10.40 17.20 7.78
N PRO A 3 10.82 16.75 8.99
CA PRO A 3 11.11 17.65 10.13
C PRO A 3 12.14 18.74 9.83
N ASP A 4 13.11 18.47 8.95
CA ASP A 4 14.13 19.44 8.53
C ASP A 4 13.67 20.39 7.41
N GLY A 5 12.44 20.21 6.90
CA GLY A 5 11.83 21.04 5.86
C GLY A 5 12.39 20.86 4.45
N LYS A 6 13.33 19.94 4.24
CA LYS A 6 13.99 19.78 2.93
C LYS A 6 13.28 18.84 1.97
N LYS A 7 12.38 18.02 2.48
CA LYS A 7 11.63 17.02 1.67
C LYS A 7 10.15 17.04 2.01
N VAL A 8 9.36 16.53 1.08
CA VAL A 8 7.92 16.35 1.26
C VAL A 8 7.50 15.00 0.68
N ILE A 9 6.49 14.39 1.28
CA ILE A 9 5.81 13.24 0.69
C ILE A 9 4.63 13.77 -0.13
N LEU A 10 4.61 13.43 -1.41
CA LEU A 10 3.53 13.67 -2.35
C LEU A 10 2.77 12.38 -2.58
N ILE A 11 1.46 12.41 -2.54
CA ILE A 11 0.64 11.26 -2.93
C ILE A 11 0.21 11.46 -4.38
N LYS A 12 0.68 10.57 -5.26
CA LYS A 12 0.34 10.57 -6.67
C LYS A 12 -0.49 9.35 -7.02
N SER A 13 -1.41 9.53 -7.96
CA SER A 13 -2.24 8.45 -8.49
C SER A 13 -1.58 7.87 -9.73
N LEU A 14 -1.28 6.58 -9.71
CA LEU A 14 -0.69 5.85 -10.83
C LEU A 14 -1.69 4.88 -11.44
N PRO A 15 -1.68 4.66 -12.76
CA PRO A 15 -2.57 3.69 -13.39
C PRO A 15 -2.40 2.30 -12.78
N TYR A 16 -3.51 1.68 -12.39
CA TYR A 16 -3.54 0.29 -11.95
C TYR A 16 -3.83 -0.59 -13.17
N HIS A 17 -2.78 -1.23 -13.70
CA HIS A 17 -2.88 -2.03 -14.91
C HIS A 17 -3.55 -3.37 -14.62
N GLU A 18 -4.38 -3.84 -15.54
CA GLU A 18 -4.94 -5.19 -15.65
C GLU A 18 -6.22 -5.50 -14.88
N SER A 19 -6.64 -4.73 -13.88
CA SER A 19 -7.85 -5.07 -13.12
C SER A 19 -9.15 -4.79 -13.88
N ILE A 20 -9.18 -3.74 -14.70
CA ILE A 20 -10.36 -3.33 -15.45
C ILE A 20 -10.02 -3.07 -16.91
N GLN A 21 -10.53 -3.92 -17.78
CA GLN A 21 -10.43 -3.72 -19.22
C GLN A 21 -11.72 -3.12 -19.74
N LYS A 22 -11.59 -2.05 -20.52
CA LYS A 22 -12.71 -1.48 -21.30
C LYS A 22 -13.10 -2.47 -22.40
N ASN A 23 -14.34 -2.36 -22.84
CA ASN A 23 -14.79 -3.13 -23.99
C ASN A 23 -13.98 -2.77 -25.25
N PRO A 24 -13.90 -3.70 -26.22
CA PRO A 24 -13.26 -3.45 -27.51
C PRO A 24 -13.81 -2.19 -28.18
N ASP A 25 -12.97 -1.53 -28.98
CA ASP A 25 -13.31 -0.29 -29.67
C ASP A 25 -14.47 -0.43 -30.69
N ASP A 26 -14.77 -1.67 -31.11
CA ASP A 26 -15.91 -2.01 -31.97
C ASP A 26 -17.27 -1.97 -31.25
N LEU A 27 -17.27 -1.83 -29.92
CA LEU A 27 -18.47 -1.72 -29.10
C LEU A 27 -18.52 -0.40 -28.31
N PRO A 28 -18.50 0.76 -28.96
CA PRO A 28 -18.31 2.05 -28.30
C PRO A 28 -19.44 2.44 -27.34
N LEU A 29 -20.64 1.86 -27.47
CA LEU A 29 -21.77 2.11 -26.59
C LEU A 29 -21.88 1.09 -25.45
N ALA A 30 -21.01 0.08 -25.40
CA ALA A 30 -21.04 -0.90 -24.33
C ALA A 30 -20.46 -0.29 -23.04
N THR A 31 -21.15 -0.50 -21.93
CA THR A 31 -20.74 -0.02 -20.60
C THR A 31 -20.18 -1.13 -19.71
N GLY A 32 -20.12 -2.35 -20.22
CA GLY A 32 -19.53 -3.50 -19.53
C GLY A 32 -18.03 -3.32 -19.28
N ARG A 33 -17.54 -3.95 -18.21
CA ARG A 33 -16.12 -3.98 -17.86
C ARG A 33 -15.69 -5.43 -17.69
N ARG A 34 -14.54 -5.77 -18.24
CA ARG A 34 -13.92 -7.07 -18.02
C ARG A 34 -12.99 -6.95 -16.82
N ILE A 35 -13.31 -7.70 -15.76
CA ILE A 35 -12.57 -7.67 -14.50
C ILE A 35 -11.81 -8.98 -14.37
N THR A 36 -10.51 -8.91 -14.12
CA THR A 36 -9.61 -10.07 -14.00
C THR A 36 -8.99 -10.19 -12.62
N ASP A 37 -9.17 -9.17 -11.76
CA ASP A 37 -8.64 -9.11 -10.41
C ASP A 37 -9.77 -8.84 -9.40
N LEU A 38 -9.66 -9.38 -8.18
CA LEU A 38 -10.60 -9.12 -7.11
C LEU A 38 -10.42 -7.74 -6.47
N ASN A 39 -9.30 -7.08 -6.67
CA ASN A 39 -9.08 -5.69 -6.30
C ASN A 39 -9.65 -4.72 -7.35
N TYR A 40 -10.86 -4.96 -7.80
CA TYR A 40 -11.46 -4.16 -8.86
C TYR A 40 -12.29 -2.99 -8.34
N ARG A 41 -12.59 -2.95 -7.07
CA ARG A 41 -13.49 -1.94 -6.52
C ARG A 41 -13.14 -1.59 -5.08
N HIS A 42 -13.08 -0.29 -4.83
CA HIS A 42 -13.09 0.28 -3.50
C HIS A 42 -14.42 0.99 -3.28
N TRP A 43 -15.26 0.44 -2.40
CA TRP A 43 -16.60 0.94 -2.13
C TRP A 43 -17.44 1.06 -3.41
N ASP A 44 -17.65 2.29 -3.92
CA ASP A 44 -18.45 2.60 -5.10
C ASP A 44 -17.62 2.90 -6.36
N HIS A 45 -16.28 2.95 -6.25
CA HIS A 45 -15.39 3.28 -7.35
C HIS A 45 -14.64 2.06 -7.88
N TYR A 46 -14.47 1.98 -9.18
CA TYR A 46 -13.53 1.04 -9.78
C TYR A 46 -12.09 1.50 -9.52
N VAL A 47 -11.20 0.54 -9.27
CA VAL A 47 -9.77 0.81 -9.09
C VAL A 47 -9.13 0.96 -10.47
N GLU A 48 -9.10 2.18 -10.98
CA GLU A 48 -8.42 2.53 -12.24
C GLU A 48 -7.00 3.04 -11.99
N SER A 49 -6.74 3.45 -10.77
CA SER A 49 -5.44 3.92 -10.30
C SER A 49 -5.25 3.61 -8.83
N VAL A 50 -3.99 3.55 -8.40
CA VAL A 50 -3.59 3.36 -7.00
C VAL A 50 -2.75 4.55 -6.53
N ALA A 51 -2.85 4.86 -5.25
CA ALA A 51 -2.06 5.92 -4.63
C ALA A 51 -0.66 5.42 -4.31
N HIS A 52 0.37 6.17 -4.72
CA HIS A 52 1.76 5.93 -4.33
C HIS A 52 2.35 7.15 -3.64
N PRO A 53 3.13 6.96 -2.57
CA PRO A 53 3.88 8.03 -1.92
C PRO A 53 5.20 8.29 -2.66
N PHE A 54 5.46 9.55 -2.97
CA PHE A 54 6.69 10.02 -3.60
C PHE A 54 7.45 10.92 -2.64
N VAL A 55 8.73 10.72 -2.50
CA VAL A 55 9.62 11.63 -1.76
C VAL A 55 10.22 12.64 -2.72
N ALA A 56 9.88 13.90 -2.52
CA ALA A 56 10.29 15.02 -3.35
C ALA A 56 11.19 15.98 -2.56
N ASP A 57 12.16 16.60 -3.23
CA ASP A 57 12.98 17.65 -2.67
C ASP A 57 12.27 19.01 -2.71
N VAL A 58 12.40 19.75 -1.61
CA VAL A 58 11.90 21.12 -1.49
C VAL A 58 13.06 22.08 -1.71
N THR A 59 12.96 22.91 -2.73
CA THR A 59 13.97 23.89 -3.12
C THR A 59 13.37 25.29 -3.19
N GLU A 60 14.21 26.31 -3.34
CA GLU A 60 13.76 27.70 -3.57
C GLU A 60 12.92 27.83 -4.85
N ASN A 61 13.08 26.93 -5.82
CA ASN A 61 12.35 26.92 -7.07
C ASN A 61 11.05 26.10 -7.02
N GLY A 62 10.74 25.50 -5.87
CA GLY A 62 9.56 24.67 -5.66
C GLY A 62 9.90 23.23 -5.27
N VAL A 63 8.96 22.33 -5.54
CA VAL A 63 9.06 20.91 -5.23
C VAL A 63 9.26 20.14 -6.55
N ASP A 64 10.19 19.22 -6.58
CA ASP A 64 10.43 18.36 -7.74
C ASP A 64 9.37 17.25 -7.88
N ASP A 65 9.52 16.40 -8.91
CA ASP A 65 8.58 15.30 -9.14
C ASP A 65 8.68 14.16 -8.12
N GLY A 66 9.75 14.10 -7.37
CA GLY A 66 9.98 13.09 -6.34
C GLY A 66 10.22 11.69 -6.89
N LYS A 67 10.68 10.83 -5.99
CA LYS A 67 10.91 9.41 -6.23
C LYS A 67 9.80 8.58 -5.58
N ASP A 68 9.20 7.67 -6.33
CA ASP A 68 8.24 6.70 -5.84
C ASP A 68 8.91 5.74 -4.85
N ILE A 69 8.40 5.64 -3.62
CA ILE A 69 9.00 4.77 -2.60
C ILE A 69 8.54 3.30 -2.68
N ILE A 70 7.52 3.04 -3.49
CA ILE A 70 7.01 1.68 -3.78
C ILE A 70 6.98 1.42 -5.29
N GLU A 71 7.97 1.98 -6.01
CA GLU A 71 8.08 1.88 -7.46
C GLU A 71 7.99 0.43 -7.95
N GLY A 72 7.14 0.21 -8.96
CA GLY A 72 6.92 -1.11 -9.56
C GLY A 72 6.03 -2.05 -8.75
N GLU A 73 5.58 -1.66 -7.57
CA GLU A 73 4.64 -2.44 -6.78
C GLU A 73 3.18 -2.12 -7.18
N PRO A 74 2.30 -3.13 -7.28
CA PRO A 74 0.87 -2.93 -7.60
C PRO A 74 0.03 -2.56 -6.37
N PHE A 75 0.64 -2.11 -5.29
CA PHE A 75 -0.02 -1.85 -4.02
C PHE A 75 -0.27 -0.36 -3.84
N GLU A 76 -1.16 -0.02 -2.93
CA GLU A 76 -1.50 1.36 -2.64
C GLU A 76 -1.07 1.81 -1.24
N CYS A 77 -0.61 3.03 -1.16
CA CYS A 77 -0.34 3.73 0.09
C CYS A 77 -0.56 5.24 -0.13
N PRO A 78 -1.46 5.87 0.62
CA PRO A 78 -2.38 5.34 1.63
C PRO A 78 -3.37 4.32 1.07
N MET A 79 -3.85 3.40 1.93
CA MET A 79 -4.76 2.34 1.53
C MET A 79 -6.20 2.85 1.42
N ALA A 80 -6.77 2.79 0.22
CA ALA A 80 -8.19 3.10 0.04
C ALA A 80 -9.09 1.99 0.65
N PRO A 81 -10.37 2.28 1.00
CA PRO A 81 -11.02 3.60 0.89
C PRO A 81 -10.86 4.49 2.13
N PHE A 82 -10.28 4.00 3.23
CA PHE A 82 -10.29 4.68 4.53
C PHE A 82 -8.93 5.24 4.97
N GLY A 83 -7.84 4.82 4.33
CA GLY A 83 -6.50 5.30 4.68
C GLY A 83 -6.23 6.70 4.13
N GLY A 84 -5.43 7.45 4.88
CA GLY A 84 -5.01 8.79 4.54
C GLY A 84 -3.56 9.06 4.94
N VAL A 85 -3.22 10.33 5.10
CA VAL A 85 -1.85 10.78 5.43
C VAL A 85 -1.36 10.28 6.78
N GLU A 86 -2.26 9.88 7.67
CA GLU A 86 -1.94 9.25 8.97
C GLU A 86 -1.21 7.90 8.82
N GLN A 87 -1.26 7.29 7.63
CA GLN A 87 -0.54 6.05 7.33
C GLN A 87 0.92 6.28 6.94
N LEU A 88 1.40 7.53 6.99
CA LEU A 88 2.75 7.92 6.65
C LEU A 88 3.34 8.78 7.75
N ALA A 89 4.56 8.48 8.18
CA ALA A 89 5.25 9.26 9.20
C ALA A 89 6.74 9.42 8.88
N TRP A 90 7.26 10.64 9.05
CA TRP A 90 8.69 10.90 9.03
C TRP A 90 9.34 10.57 10.35
N SER A 91 10.55 9.99 10.31
CA SER A 91 11.40 9.93 11.49
C SER A 91 11.86 11.34 11.92
N PRO A 92 12.12 11.59 13.21
CA PRO A 92 12.57 12.89 13.71
C PRO A 92 13.84 13.41 13.03
N ASP A 93 14.72 12.53 12.57
CA ASP A 93 15.96 12.86 11.87
C ASP A 93 15.82 13.03 10.35
N SER A 94 14.59 12.94 9.83
CA SER A 94 14.25 13.09 8.40
C SER A 94 14.89 12.03 7.47
N LYS A 95 15.38 10.91 8.01
CA LYS A 95 16.07 9.89 7.20
C LYS A 95 15.20 8.71 6.82
N THR A 96 14.13 8.47 7.56
CA THR A 96 13.27 7.30 7.39
C THR A 96 11.82 7.72 7.26
N ILE A 97 11.08 7.01 6.42
CA ILE A 97 9.63 7.12 6.33
C ILE A 97 9.05 5.79 6.77
N ALA A 98 8.16 5.82 7.76
CA ALA A 98 7.29 4.71 8.08
C ALA A 98 6.00 4.85 7.27
N TYR A 99 5.56 3.76 6.64
CA TYR A 99 4.29 3.75 5.92
C TYR A 99 3.55 2.44 6.13
N THR A 100 2.21 2.50 6.08
CA THR A 100 1.34 1.35 6.16
C THR A 100 0.95 0.89 4.77
N CYS A 101 1.08 -0.41 4.49
CA CYS A 101 0.66 -0.97 3.22
C CYS A 101 0.20 -2.42 3.38
N ARG A 102 -0.84 -2.81 2.62
CA ARG A 102 -1.28 -4.19 2.48
C ARG A 102 -0.76 -4.76 1.18
N LYS A 103 0.42 -5.38 1.23
CA LYS A 103 1.09 -5.94 0.06
C LYS A 103 0.51 -7.31 -0.33
N LYS A 104 -0.73 -7.30 -0.77
CA LYS A 104 -1.47 -8.49 -1.23
C LYS A 104 -2.19 -8.20 -2.53
N THR A 105 -2.43 -9.25 -3.33
CA THR A 105 -3.13 -9.18 -4.61
C THR A 105 -4.19 -10.27 -4.74
N GLY A 106 -5.12 -10.08 -5.66
CA GLY A 106 -6.14 -11.08 -6.01
C GLY A 106 -7.01 -11.48 -4.82
N VAL A 107 -7.19 -12.79 -4.63
CA VAL A 107 -8.01 -13.35 -3.55
C VAL A 107 -7.49 -12.92 -2.17
N ASN A 108 -6.17 -12.88 -1.98
CA ASN A 108 -5.58 -12.52 -0.71
C ASN A 108 -5.90 -11.07 -0.32
N TYR A 109 -5.93 -10.16 -1.28
CA TYR A 109 -6.34 -8.78 -1.04
C TYR A 109 -7.81 -8.69 -0.59
N ALA A 110 -8.68 -9.47 -1.23
CA ALA A 110 -10.12 -9.43 -0.98
C ALA A 110 -10.54 -10.00 0.39
N ILE A 111 -9.78 -10.96 0.94
CA ILE A 111 -10.16 -11.69 2.15
C ILE A 111 -9.30 -11.38 3.37
N SER A 112 -8.20 -10.66 3.22
CA SER A 112 -7.29 -10.31 4.31
C SER A 112 -7.32 -8.83 4.63
N THR A 113 -7.36 -8.51 5.91
CA THR A 113 -7.15 -7.16 6.43
C THR A 113 -5.70 -6.93 6.90
N ASP A 114 -4.85 -7.94 6.73
CA ASP A 114 -3.45 -7.93 7.16
C ASP A 114 -2.66 -6.86 6.40
N SER A 115 -2.30 -5.80 7.10
CA SER A 115 -1.43 -4.72 6.64
C SER A 115 -0.23 -4.62 7.56
N ASP A 116 0.89 -4.23 7.00
CA ASP A 116 2.15 -4.12 7.74
C ASP A 116 2.67 -2.67 7.70
N ILE A 117 3.52 -2.35 8.67
CA ILE A 117 4.30 -1.11 8.68
C ILE A 117 5.67 -1.39 8.06
N TYR A 118 6.04 -0.57 7.10
CA TYR A 118 7.31 -0.60 6.41
C TYR A 118 8.14 0.62 6.74
N LEU A 119 9.46 0.44 6.82
CA LEU A 119 10.42 1.53 6.96
C LEU A 119 11.18 1.69 5.65
N TYR A 120 11.09 2.88 5.06
CA TYR A 120 11.83 3.27 3.87
C TYR A 120 12.99 4.18 4.26
N ASP A 121 14.22 3.78 3.94
CA ASP A 121 15.41 4.61 4.11
C ASP A 121 15.56 5.55 2.91
N VAL A 122 15.53 6.84 3.17
CA VAL A 122 15.51 7.88 2.13
C VAL A 122 16.81 7.94 1.33
N ALA A 123 17.94 7.62 1.96
CA ALA A 123 19.25 7.72 1.30
C ALA A 123 19.54 6.51 0.40
N SER A 124 19.27 5.32 0.89
CA SER A 124 19.52 4.08 0.14
C SER A 124 18.36 3.67 -0.77
N GLY A 125 17.14 4.12 -0.46
CA GLY A 125 15.92 3.65 -1.13
C GLY A 125 15.51 2.23 -0.73
N SER A 126 16.09 1.69 0.34
CA SER A 126 15.74 0.35 0.81
C SER A 126 14.51 0.36 1.71
N THR A 127 13.72 -0.71 1.61
CA THR A 127 12.52 -0.91 2.44
C THR A 127 12.66 -2.14 3.32
N LYS A 128 12.23 -2.04 4.57
CA LYS A 128 12.18 -3.13 5.54
C LYS A 128 10.77 -3.25 6.11
N ASN A 129 10.23 -4.47 6.17
CA ASN A 129 9.02 -4.75 6.93
C ASN A 129 9.33 -4.74 8.43
N LEU A 130 8.57 -3.95 9.22
CA LEU A 130 8.76 -3.85 10.66
C LEU A 130 7.98 -4.93 11.43
N CYS A 131 6.85 -5.38 10.88
CA CYS A 131 5.92 -6.30 11.55
C CYS A 131 6.32 -7.77 11.37
N LYS A 132 7.11 -8.09 10.33
CA LYS A 132 7.47 -9.47 9.99
C LYS A 132 8.98 -9.65 9.91
N PRO A 133 9.53 -10.76 10.44
CA PRO A 133 10.96 -11.05 10.32
C PRO A 133 11.36 -11.29 8.85
N GLU A 134 12.63 -11.07 8.56
CA GLU A 134 13.18 -11.33 7.22
C GLU A 134 12.94 -12.80 6.80
N GLY A 135 12.49 -12.99 5.57
CA GLY A 135 12.18 -14.32 5.04
C GLY A 135 10.83 -14.90 5.48
N TYR A 136 10.04 -14.17 6.28
CA TYR A 136 8.68 -14.57 6.62
C TYR A 136 7.83 -14.71 5.34
N LYS A 137 7.10 -15.80 5.25
CA LYS A 137 6.12 -16.02 4.19
C LYS A 137 4.74 -16.07 4.81
N ASP A 138 3.84 -15.24 4.31
CA ASP A 138 2.44 -15.32 4.70
C ASP A 138 1.90 -16.74 4.44
N PRO A 139 1.11 -17.29 5.36
CA PRO A 139 0.47 -18.57 5.13
C PRO A 139 -0.46 -18.48 3.91
N GLU A 140 -0.52 -19.55 3.13
CA GLU A 140 -1.48 -19.65 2.03
C GLU A 140 -2.90 -19.53 2.58
N ILE A 141 -3.63 -18.51 2.15
CA ILE A 141 -5.02 -18.33 2.55
C ILE A 141 -5.88 -19.11 1.59
N ASN A 142 -6.44 -20.23 2.06
CA ASN A 142 -7.44 -20.97 1.34
C ASN A 142 -8.83 -20.44 1.72
N ALA A 143 -9.56 -19.88 0.78
CA ALA A 143 -10.88 -19.26 0.99
C ALA A 143 -11.89 -20.18 1.71
N THR A 144 -11.78 -21.48 1.55
CA THR A 144 -12.65 -22.47 2.23
C THR A 144 -12.22 -22.80 3.67
N LYS A 145 -10.99 -22.45 4.04
CA LYS A 145 -10.43 -22.69 5.38
C LYS A 145 -10.23 -21.41 6.20
N THR A 146 -10.42 -20.26 5.60
CA THR A 146 -10.01 -18.95 6.12
C THR A 146 -10.47 -18.69 7.55
N MET A 147 -11.75 -18.89 7.84
CA MET A 147 -12.27 -18.61 9.18
C MET A 147 -11.68 -19.51 10.27
N LYS A 148 -11.44 -20.80 9.97
CA LYS A 148 -10.88 -21.73 10.95
C LYS A 148 -9.39 -21.50 11.17
N THR A 149 -8.65 -21.19 10.10
CA THR A 149 -7.21 -20.96 10.19
C THR A 149 -6.88 -19.65 10.88
N GLN A 150 -7.62 -18.58 10.61
CA GLN A 150 -7.45 -17.30 11.32
C GLN A 150 -7.79 -17.43 12.82
N ALA A 151 -8.84 -18.15 13.17
CA ALA A 151 -9.19 -18.39 14.56
C ALA A 151 -8.12 -19.21 15.30
N VAL A 152 -7.51 -20.19 14.64
CA VAL A 152 -6.44 -21.00 15.21
C VAL A 152 -5.15 -20.21 15.37
N ASN A 153 -4.77 -19.41 14.38
CA ASN A 153 -3.56 -18.59 14.43
C ASN A 153 -3.66 -17.50 15.50
N HIS A 154 -4.84 -16.89 15.65
CA HIS A 154 -5.10 -15.92 16.73
C HIS A 154 -4.97 -16.55 18.12
N GLN A 155 -5.35 -17.83 18.27
CA GLN A 155 -5.21 -18.55 19.55
C GLN A 155 -3.76 -18.99 19.85
N GLN A 156 -2.91 -19.12 18.83
CA GLN A 156 -1.50 -19.49 19.00
C GLN A 156 -0.56 -18.30 19.16
N GLY A 157 -1.07 -17.08 19.23
CA GLY A 157 -0.25 -15.88 19.45
C GLY A 157 0.68 -15.56 18.26
N ASP A 158 0.29 -15.92 17.05
CA ASP A 158 1.01 -15.51 15.83
C ASP A 158 0.80 -14.01 15.63
N MET A 159 1.71 -13.22 16.17
CA MET A 159 1.68 -11.74 16.13
C MET A 159 2.00 -11.16 14.73
N ASN A 160 2.23 -12.03 13.75
CA ASN A 160 2.65 -11.61 12.42
C ASN A 160 1.49 -11.37 11.44
N MET A 161 0.26 -11.59 11.88
CA MET A 161 -0.95 -11.32 11.10
C MET A 161 -1.83 -10.32 11.84
N GLY A 162 -1.97 -9.14 11.31
CA GLY A 162 -2.75 -8.10 11.96
C GLY A 162 -3.08 -6.95 11.03
N TYR A 163 -3.83 -6.01 11.57
CA TYR A 163 -4.09 -4.72 10.95
C TYR A 163 -3.17 -3.69 11.61
N ASP A 164 -1.94 -3.62 11.10
CA ASP A 164 -0.95 -2.66 11.56
C ASP A 164 -1.09 -1.36 10.77
N THR A 165 -1.29 -0.25 11.47
CA THR A 165 -1.55 1.06 10.83
C THR A 165 -1.08 2.22 11.69
N ASN A 166 -1.08 3.43 11.10
CA ASN A 166 -0.79 4.71 11.76
C ASN A 166 0.57 4.72 12.49
N PRO A 167 1.69 4.50 11.75
CA PRO A 167 3.00 4.47 12.36
C PRO A 167 3.37 5.81 13.00
N GLN A 168 4.02 5.75 14.15
CA GLN A 168 4.56 6.91 14.83
C GLN A 168 5.97 6.63 15.33
N PHE A 169 6.85 7.61 15.22
CA PHE A 169 8.16 7.55 15.84
C PHE A 169 8.10 8.12 17.26
N SER A 170 8.83 7.50 18.18
CA SER A 170 9.06 8.12 19.48
C SER A 170 9.97 9.36 19.34
N PRO A 171 9.80 10.35 20.22
CA PRO A 171 10.66 11.52 20.26
C PRO A 171 12.13 11.16 20.43
#